data_9b6dd82c4c4e2a7b0f9a1898612cf5dd
#
_entry.id   9b6dd82c4c4e2a7b0f9a1898612cf5dd
#
_cell.length_a   1.000
_cell.length_b   1.000
_cell.length_c   1.000
_cell.angle_alpha   90.00
_cell.angle_beta   90.00
_cell.angle_gamma   90.00
#
_symmetry.space_group_name_H-M   'P 1'
#
loop_
_entity.id
_entity.type
_entity.pdbx_description
1 polymer ?
#
loop_
_entity_poly.entity_id
_entity_poly.type
_entity_poly.pdbx_seq_one_letter_code
_entity_poly.pdbx_strand_id
1 'polypeptide(L)'
;MLTGKALFNTLIAELNDMGLPGMSATLDEMYRSPDFVNLDPLMAIANLVEPEYQKKMNKRILSRLRAAHLSGCPQELSNCVDSADREYLPHGITETLSSLDFIASGMNLCILGPSDSGKSYLAKALGIVACNDYKVEYHHCEVLLEQLVALKTIDYMKYQKRLKKLCGAALLILDDFLLHTLSDEREVKILFELMEKRCEINLSTIICSQRDPSSWSSMIMNDAVSANAILKRATKHYTVVIKPKAVT
;
A
#
# COMPACT_ATOMS: atom_id res chain seq x y z
N MET A 1 40.16 -14.64 30.81
CA MET A 1 39.00 -13.71 30.68
C MET A 1 39.45 -12.45 29.98
N LEU A 2 38.76 -12.01 28.94
CA LEU A 2 39.02 -10.73 28.31
C LEU A 2 38.79 -9.60 29.35
N THR A 3 39.66 -8.60 29.38
CA THR A 3 39.36 -7.39 30.17
C THR A 3 38.12 -6.71 29.62
N GLY A 4 37.34 -6.00 30.45
CA GLY A 4 36.08 -5.36 29.99
C GLY A 4 36.28 -4.49 28.72
N LYS A 5 37.44 -3.79 28.62
CA LYS A 5 37.79 -2.99 27.44
C LYS A 5 38.07 -3.84 26.19
N ALA A 6 38.70 -5.02 26.37
CA ALA A 6 38.95 -5.92 25.22
C ALA A 6 37.64 -6.53 24.69
N LEU A 7 36.74 -6.94 25.57
CA LEU A 7 35.42 -7.43 25.24
C LEU A 7 34.59 -6.35 24.50
N PHE A 8 34.61 -5.12 25.01
CA PHE A 8 33.95 -3.99 24.36
C PHE A 8 34.42 -3.77 22.92
N ASN A 9 35.75 -3.73 22.68
CA ASN A 9 36.28 -3.55 21.34
C ASN A 9 35.90 -4.71 20.41
N THR A 10 35.87 -5.93 20.90
CA THR A 10 35.42 -7.11 20.14
C THR A 10 33.96 -6.96 19.73
N LEU A 11 33.06 -6.60 20.66
CA LEU A 11 31.63 -6.40 20.38
C LEU A 11 31.40 -5.30 19.33
N ILE A 12 32.12 -4.18 19.43
CA ILE A 12 32.04 -3.10 18.42
C ILE A 12 32.41 -3.60 17.02
N ALA A 13 33.50 -4.38 16.92
CA ALA A 13 33.93 -4.97 15.64
C ALA A 13 32.87 -5.95 15.08
N GLU A 14 32.41 -6.87 15.92
CA GLU A 14 31.41 -7.87 15.54
C GLU A 14 30.07 -7.23 15.10
N LEU A 15 29.60 -6.20 15.82
CA LEU A 15 28.37 -5.46 15.42
C LEU A 15 28.54 -4.78 14.05
N ASN A 16 29.70 -4.21 13.77
CA ASN A 16 29.98 -3.61 12.46
C ASN A 16 30.04 -4.67 11.35
N ASP A 17 30.68 -5.80 11.59
CA ASP A 17 30.76 -6.93 10.64
C ASP A 17 29.38 -7.53 10.34
N MET A 18 28.50 -7.59 11.33
CA MET A 18 27.09 -7.97 11.17
C MET A 18 26.25 -6.92 10.44
N GLY A 19 26.81 -5.75 10.11
CA GLY A 19 26.07 -4.64 9.48
C GLY A 19 25.05 -3.96 10.41
N LEU A 20 25.40 -3.84 11.69
CA LEU A 20 24.61 -3.22 12.76
C LEU A 20 25.31 -1.94 13.33
N PRO A 21 25.66 -0.97 12.46
CA PRO A 21 26.43 0.20 12.90
C PRO A 21 25.68 1.08 13.90
N GLY A 22 24.34 1.05 13.88
CA GLY A 22 23.53 1.76 14.88
C GLY A 22 23.73 1.19 16.27
N MET A 23 23.68 -0.14 16.43
CA MET A 23 23.96 -0.80 17.69
C MET A 23 25.39 -0.56 18.15
N SER A 24 26.36 -0.58 17.21
CA SER A 24 27.77 -0.28 17.51
C SER A 24 27.95 1.12 18.08
N ALA A 25 27.32 2.14 17.47
CA ALA A 25 27.36 3.52 17.95
C ALA A 25 26.69 3.69 19.31
N THR A 26 25.50 3.11 19.49
CA THR A 26 24.78 3.16 20.78
C THR A 26 25.56 2.46 21.89
N LEU A 27 26.21 1.33 21.61
CA LEU A 27 27.05 0.64 22.60
C LEU A 27 28.23 1.50 23.00
N ASP A 28 28.86 2.21 22.07
CA ASP A 28 29.99 3.13 22.37
C ASP A 28 29.53 4.31 23.27
N GLU A 29 28.37 4.90 22.94
CA GLU A 29 27.77 5.97 23.76
C GLU A 29 27.42 5.49 25.17
N MET A 30 26.77 4.36 25.29
CA MET A 30 26.39 3.76 26.56
C MET A 30 27.61 3.42 27.40
N TYR A 31 28.66 2.82 26.83
CA TYR A 31 29.88 2.43 27.53
C TYR A 31 30.66 3.64 28.10
N ARG A 32 30.55 4.82 27.47
CA ARG A 32 31.12 6.07 27.90
C ARG A 32 30.31 6.79 29.00
N SER A 33 29.03 6.39 29.16
CA SER A 33 28.16 6.99 30.15
C SER A 33 28.58 6.56 31.58
N PRO A 34 28.63 7.49 32.52
CA PRO A 34 28.88 7.15 33.94
C PRO A 34 27.83 6.21 34.53
N ASP A 35 26.60 6.29 34.00
CA ASP A 35 25.46 5.53 34.52
C ASP A 35 25.41 4.09 33.97
N PHE A 36 26.29 3.72 33.03
CA PHE A 36 26.32 2.41 32.40
C PHE A 36 26.38 1.24 33.38
N VAL A 37 27.16 1.41 34.45
CA VAL A 37 27.36 0.39 35.51
C VAL A 37 26.06 0.12 36.30
N ASN A 38 25.21 1.13 36.43
CA ASN A 38 23.96 1.07 37.17
C ASN A 38 22.73 0.81 36.30
N LEU A 39 22.93 0.68 35.00
CA LEU A 39 21.82 0.46 34.03
C LEU A 39 21.29 -0.96 34.21
N ASP A 40 19.96 -1.09 34.28
CA ASP A 40 19.30 -2.38 34.27
C ASP A 40 19.65 -3.12 32.97
N PRO A 41 19.99 -4.43 33.02
CA PRO A 41 20.41 -5.18 31.85
C PRO A 41 19.35 -5.21 30.70
N LEU A 42 18.04 -5.28 31.01
CA LEU A 42 17.00 -5.25 30.01
C LEU A 42 16.89 -3.87 29.37
N MET A 43 17.04 -2.81 30.15
CA MET A 43 17.09 -1.45 29.62
C MET A 43 18.31 -1.23 28.74
N ALA A 44 19.47 -1.79 29.10
CA ALA A 44 20.67 -1.73 28.27
C ALA A 44 20.44 -2.41 26.91
N ILE A 45 19.84 -3.60 26.90
CA ILE A 45 19.49 -4.33 25.69
C ILE A 45 18.45 -3.56 24.86
N ALA A 46 17.41 -3.03 25.49
CA ALA A 46 16.38 -2.26 24.81
C ALA A 46 16.96 -1.01 24.13
N ASN A 47 17.76 -0.23 24.85
CA ASN A 47 18.44 0.95 24.31
C ASN A 47 19.37 0.61 23.14
N LEU A 48 20.01 -0.55 23.16
CA LEU A 48 20.89 -1.03 22.10
C LEU A 48 20.11 -1.46 20.85
N VAL A 49 19.01 -2.18 21.02
CA VAL A 49 18.26 -2.82 19.93
C VAL A 49 17.32 -1.84 19.25
N GLU A 50 16.60 -1.02 20.01
CA GLU A 50 15.52 -0.17 19.50
C GLU A 50 15.95 0.78 18.36
N PRO A 51 17.06 1.54 18.43
CA PRO A 51 17.47 2.43 17.34
C PRO A 51 17.78 1.70 16.05
N GLU A 52 18.41 0.53 16.11
CA GLU A 52 18.72 -0.27 14.92
C GLU A 52 17.45 -0.89 14.33
N TYR A 53 16.53 -1.35 15.19
CA TYR A 53 15.24 -1.86 14.77
C TYR A 53 14.43 -0.79 14.04
N GLN A 54 14.30 0.41 14.62
CA GLN A 54 13.60 1.54 14.01
C GLN A 54 14.22 1.95 12.68
N LYS A 55 15.53 2.00 12.60
CA LYS A 55 16.26 2.29 11.35
C LYS A 55 15.94 1.26 10.25
N LYS A 56 15.92 -0.03 10.59
CA LYS A 56 15.57 -1.11 9.65
C LYS A 56 14.11 -1.04 9.23
N MET A 57 13.20 -0.77 10.17
CA MET A 57 11.78 -0.60 9.88
C MET A 57 11.55 0.60 8.94
N ASN A 58 12.13 1.77 9.24
CA ASN A 58 12.02 2.96 8.42
C ASN A 58 12.56 2.72 6.99
N LYS A 59 13.72 2.05 6.86
CA LYS A 59 14.27 1.67 5.56
C LYS A 59 13.31 0.75 4.78
N ARG A 60 12.67 -0.19 5.46
CA ARG A 60 11.68 -1.10 4.87
C ARG A 60 10.44 -0.36 4.39
N ILE A 61 9.90 0.55 5.20
CA ILE A 61 8.75 1.39 4.85
C ILE A 61 9.07 2.26 3.63
N LEU A 62 10.20 2.96 3.65
CA LEU A 62 10.64 3.78 2.52
C LEU A 62 10.81 2.96 1.23
N SER A 63 11.32 1.73 1.33
CA SER A 63 11.43 0.83 0.19
C SER A 63 10.05 0.43 -0.36
N ARG A 64 9.08 0.15 0.52
CA ARG A 64 7.70 -0.16 0.12
C ARG A 64 7.01 1.04 -0.53
N LEU A 65 7.16 2.24 0.04
CA LEU A 65 6.61 3.47 -0.53
C LEU A 65 7.16 3.75 -1.93
N ARG A 66 8.46 3.57 -2.14
CA ARG A 66 9.08 3.70 -3.47
C ARG A 66 8.54 2.66 -4.45
N ALA A 67 8.46 1.40 -4.02
CA ALA A 67 7.95 0.30 -4.85
C ALA A 67 6.47 0.47 -5.21
N ALA A 68 5.69 1.12 -4.35
CA ALA A 68 4.27 1.44 -4.54
C ALA A 68 4.04 2.73 -5.35
N HIS A 69 5.08 3.46 -5.74
CA HIS A 69 4.99 4.81 -6.36
C HIS A 69 4.26 5.85 -5.48
N LEU A 70 4.36 5.70 -4.15
CA LEU A 70 3.75 6.59 -3.16
C LEU A 70 4.80 7.41 -2.38
N SER A 71 6.07 7.33 -2.74
CA SER A 71 7.14 8.08 -2.07
C SER A 71 7.01 9.57 -2.34
N GLY A 72 7.03 10.38 -1.28
CA GLY A 72 6.88 11.85 -1.38
C GLY A 72 5.45 12.32 -1.64
N CYS A 73 4.47 11.45 -1.63
CA CYS A 73 3.07 11.84 -1.71
C CYS A 73 2.62 12.47 -0.39
N PRO A 74 1.97 13.67 -0.42
CA PRO A 74 1.61 14.44 0.77
C PRO A 74 0.28 14.03 1.39
N GLN A 75 -0.34 12.94 0.93
CA GLN A 75 -1.67 12.51 1.38
C GLN A 75 -1.58 11.91 2.79
N GLU A 76 -2.36 12.48 3.69
CA GLU A 76 -2.52 12.00 5.06
C GLU A 76 -3.95 11.53 5.30
N LEU A 77 -4.10 10.37 5.95
CA LEU A 77 -5.41 9.79 6.22
C LEU A 77 -6.22 10.62 7.22
N SER A 78 -5.56 11.33 8.13
CA SER A 78 -6.15 12.28 9.07
C SER A 78 -6.94 13.42 8.38
N ASN A 79 -6.59 13.75 7.13
CA ASN A 79 -7.28 14.76 6.33
C ASN A 79 -8.52 14.20 5.57
N CYS A 80 -8.75 12.89 5.64
CA CYS A 80 -9.88 12.22 4.99
C CYS A 80 -11.10 12.17 5.92
N VAL A 81 -11.60 13.35 6.29
CA VAL A 81 -12.75 13.51 7.19
C VAL A 81 -13.83 14.37 6.53
N ASP A 82 -15.05 14.22 7.00
CA ASP A 82 -16.14 15.09 6.58
C ASP A 82 -15.79 16.57 6.87
N SER A 83 -16.01 17.42 5.89
CA SER A 83 -15.67 18.85 5.95
C SER A 83 -16.81 19.71 5.40
N ALA A 84 -16.58 21.04 5.34
CA ALA A 84 -17.51 21.95 4.66
C ALA A 84 -17.67 21.63 3.17
N ASP A 85 -16.60 21.14 2.52
CA ASP A 85 -16.53 20.96 1.08
C ASP A 85 -16.89 19.56 0.61
N ARG A 86 -16.80 18.55 1.47
CA ARG A 86 -17.04 17.15 1.10
C ARG A 86 -17.52 16.28 2.24
N GLU A 87 -18.19 15.19 1.89
CA GLU A 87 -18.61 14.15 2.83
C GLU A 87 -18.21 12.77 2.31
N TYR A 88 -17.90 11.85 3.24
CA TYR A 88 -17.59 10.45 2.98
C TYR A 88 -18.74 9.57 3.43
N LEU A 89 -19.33 8.82 2.51
CA LEU A 89 -20.47 7.95 2.80
C LEU A 89 -20.11 6.47 2.65
N PRO A 90 -20.55 5.61 3.58
CA PRO A 90 -21.29 5.93 4.79
C PRO A 90 -20.45 6.74 5.79
N HIS A 91 -21.11 7.56 6.62
CA HIS A 91 -20.40 8.34 7.65
C HIS A 91 -19.60 7.44 8.59
N GLY A 92 -18.41 7.91 9.00
CA GLY A 92 -17.49 7.14 9.85
C GLY A 92 -16.69 6.04 9.11
N ILE A 93 -16.84 5.94 7.78
CA ILE A 93 -16.16 4.90 7.01
C ILE A 93 -14.64 5.08 7.02
N THR A 94 -14.15 6.31 7.02
CA THR A 94 -12.71 6.62 7.02
C THR A 94 -12.02 6.15 8.28
N GLU A 95 -12.69 6.28 9.44
CA GLU A 95 -12.22 5.73 10.72
C GLU A 95 -12.17 4.21 10.68
N THR A 96 -13.20 3.57 10.13
CA THR A 96 -13.22 2.11 9.96
C THR A 96 -12.08 1.63 9.07
N LEU A 97 -11.81 2.32 7.96
CA LEU A 97 -10.74 1.96 7.04
C LEU A 97 -9.33 2.24 7.59
N SER A 98 -9.21 3.12 8.58
CA SER A 98 -7.93 3.49 9.19
C SER A 98 -7.24 2.33 9.93
N SER A 99 -8.01 1.34 10.42
CA SER A 99 -7.48 0.13 11.03
C SER A 99 -6.78 -0.79 10.03
N LEU A 100 -7.04 -0.64 8.73
CA LEU A 100 -6.58 -1.52 7.65
C LEU A 100 -7.03 -2.99 7.76
N ASP A 101 -7.98 -3.31 8.64
CA ASP A 101 -8.51 -4.67 8.82
C ASP A 101 -9.09 -5.25 7.53
N PHE A 102 -9.57 -4.39 6.62
CA PHE A 102 -10.05 -4.81 5.31
C PHE A 102 -8.94 -5.46 4.47
N ILE A 103 -7.67 -5.05 4.64
CA ILE A 103 -6.52 -5.67 3.96
C ILE A 103 -6.24 -7.05 4.55
N ALA A 104 -6.20 -7.16 5.88
CA ALA A 104 -5.98 -8.43 6.56
C ALA A 104 -7.07 -9.46 6.22
N SER A 105 -8.31 -8.99 6.02
CA SER A 105 -9.48 -9.81 5.69
C SER A 105 -9.66 -10.06 4.18
N GLY A 106 -8.80 -9.50 3.33
CA GLY A 106 -8.91 -9.65 1.87
C GLY A 106 -10.15 -8.97 1.25
N MET A 107 -10.65 -7.93 1.90
CA MET A 107 -11.85 -7.21 1.46
C MET A 107 -11.50 -6.10 0.46
N ASN A 108 -12.29 -5.98 -0.59
CA ASN A 108 -12.14 -4.93 -1.59
C ASN A 108 -12.84 -3.63 -1.16
N LEU A 109 -12.32 -2.51 -1.65
CA LEU A 109 -12.85 -1.17 -1.42
C LEU A 109 -13.09 -0.48 -2.76
N CYS A 110 -14.31 -0.05 -3.01
CA CYS A 110 -14.69 0.78 -4.15
C CYS A 110 -14.89 2.22 -3.68
N ILE A 111 -14.13 3.17 -4.24
CA ILE A 111 -14.23 4.60 -3.94
C ILE A 111 -14.83 5.31 -5.14
N LEU A 112 -16.01 5.87 -4.97
CA LEU A 112 -16.80 6.53 -5.99
C LEU A 112 -16.93 8.04 -5.72
N GLY A 113 -17.07 8.82 -6.77
CA GLY A 113 -17.33 10.25 -6.68
C GLY A 113 -16.92 10.99 -7.96
N PRO A 114 -17.35 12.24 -8.14
CA PRO A 114 -17.00 13.04 -9.31
C PRO A 114 -15.51 13.37 -9.36
N SER A 115 -15.06 14.01 -10.46
CA SER A 115 -13.69 14.54 -10.52
C SER A 115 -13.41 15.44 -9.32
N ASP A 116 -12.16 15.45 -8.87
CA ASP A 116 -11.65 16.29 -7.76
C ASP A 116 -12.35 16.10 -6.40
N SER A 117 -13.20 15.08 -6.26
CA SER A 117 -13.85 14.76 -4.97
C SER A 117 -12.88 14.27 -3.88
N GLY A 118 -11.65 13.84 -4.26
CA GLY A 118 -10.66 13.32 -3.32
C GLY A 118 -10.51 11.79 -3.31
N LYS A 119 -11.06 11.07 -4.30
CA LYS A 119 -10.92 9.59 -4.41
C LYS A 119 -9.46 9.14 -4.39
N SER A 120 -8.66 9.68 -5.29
CA SER A 120 -7.22 9.38 -5.38
C SER A 120 -6.46 9.80 -4.11
N TYR A 121 -6.92 10.87 -3.45
CA TYR A 121 -6.35 11.31 -2.17
C TYR A 121 -6.55 10.25 -1.09
N LEU A 122 -7.80 9.79 -0.89
CA LEU A 122 -8.13 8.74 0.09
C LEU A 122 -7.40 7.43 -0.23
N ALA A 123 -7.40 7.00 -1.50
CA ALA A 123 -6.73 5.77 -1.91
C ALA A 123 -5.22 5.81 -1.66
N LYS A 124 -4.56 6.94 -1.97
CA LYS A 124 -3.12 7.14 -1.70
C LYS A 124 -2.85 7.20 -0.21
N ALA A 125 -3.66 7.91 0.57
CA ALA A 125 -3.51 7.99 2.01
C ALA A 125 -3.59 6.60 2.68
N LEU A 126 -4.59 5.78 2.30
CA LEU A 126 -4.69 4.39 2.75
C LEU A 126 -3.48 3.56 2.31
N GLY A 127 -3.02 3.73 1.06
CA GLY A 127 -1.84 3.06 0.54
C GLY A 127 -0.55 3.40 1.28
N ILE A 128 -0.37 4.67 1.66
CA ILE A 128 0.79 5.15 2.44
C ILE A 128 0.80 4.50 3.82
N VAL A 129 -0.34 4.54 4.53
CA VAL A 129 -0.45 3.90 5.85
C VAL A 129 -0.23 2.39 5.74
N ALA A 130 -0.80 1.75 4.71
CA ALA A 130 -0.63 0.32 4.47
C ALA A 130 0.84 -0.09 4.20
N CYS A 131 1.69 0.81 3.69
CA CYS A 131 3.11 0.53 3.46
C CYS A 131 3.90 0.26 4.76
N ASN A 132 3.39 0.61 5.94
CA ASN A 132 4.00 0.24 7.20
C ASN A 132 4.12 -1.28 7.33
N ASP A 133 3.06 -2.02 6.98
CA ASP A 133 2.98 -3.46 7.22
C ASP A 133 2.88 -4.30 5.93
N TYR A 134 2.31 -3.74 4.87
CA TYR A 134 1.92 -4.45 3.65
C TYR A 134 2.75 -4.04 2.43
N LYS A 135 2.81 -4.94 1.45
CA LYS A 135 3.26 -4.62 0.09
C LYS A 135 2.09 -4.02 -0.67
N VAL A 136 2.26 -2.80 -1.16
CA VAL A 136 1.25 -2.04 -1.91
C VAL A 136 1.73 -1.82 -3.34
N GLU A 137 0.80 -1.87 -4.30
CA GLU A 137 0.99 -1.47 -5.70
C GLU A 137 -0.09 -0.44 -6.04
N TYR A 138 0.31 0.77 -6.46
CA TYR A 138 -0.58 1.84 -6.91
C TYR A 138 -0.38 2.09 -8.40
N HIS A 139 -1.48 2.09 -9.17
CA HIS A 139 -1.45 2.33 -10.60
C HIS A 139 -2.71 3.06 -11.07
N HIS A 140 -2.55 3.92 -12.09
CA HIS A 140 -3.65 4.32 -12.94
C HIS A 140 -4.05 3.14 -13.82
N CYS A 141 -5.35 2.80 -13.78
CA CYS A 141 -5.84 1.52 -14.33
C CYS A 141 -5.55 1.40 -15.83
N GLU A 142 -5.88 2.42 -16.60
CA GLU A 142 -5.69 2.45 -18.06
C GLU A 142 -4.20 2.27 -18.44
N VAL A 143 -3.33 3.08 -17.86
CA VAL A 143 -1.88 3.01 -18.09
C VAL A 143 -1.31 1.63 -17.75
N LEU A 144 -1.79 1.03 -16.66
CA LEU A 144 -1.37 -0.31 -16.26
C LEU A 144 -1.79 -1.36 -17.32
N LEU A 145 -3.03 -1.30 -17.82
CA LEU A 145 -3.54 -2.24 -18.80
C LEU A 145 -2.78 -2.13 -20.12
N GLU A 146 -2.58 -0.92 -20.62
CA GLU A 146 -1.76 -0.67 -21.82
C GLU A 146 -0.35 -1.25 -21.68
N GLN A 147 0.32 -1.00 -20.57
CA GLN A 147 1.64 -1.55 -20.28
C GLN A 147 1.65 -3.08 -20.26
N LEU A 148 0.63 -3.70 -19.66
CA LEU A 148 0.51 -5.15 -19.58
C LEU A 148 0.23 -5.77 -20.96
N VAL A 149 -0.61 -5.14 -21.78
CA VAL A 149 -0.87 -5.58 -23.19
C VAL A 149 0.42 -5.50 -24.01
N ALA A 150 1.12 -4.37 -23.96
CA ALA A 150 2.39 -4.19 -24.65
C ALA A 150 3.43 -5.23 -24.19
N LEU A 151 3.56 -5.41 -22.88
CA LEU A 151 4.51 -6.35 -22.31
C LEU A 151 4.19 -7.81 -22.70
N LYS A 152 2.90 -8.18 -22.71
CA LYS A 152 2.44 -9.52 -23.11
C LYS A 152 2.80 -9.83 -24.55
N THR A 153 2.81 -8.81 -25.42
CA THR A 153 3.16 -8.95 -26.83
C THR A 153 4.67 -9.03 -27.05
N ILE A 154 5.45 -8.23 -26.31
CA ILE A 154 6.91 -8.10 -26.54
C ILE A 154 7.68 -9.18 -25.77
N ASP A 155 7.33 -9.44 -24.51
CA ASP A 155 8.06 -10.35 -23.61
C ASP A 155 7.09 -11.02 -22.62
N TYR A 156 6.64 -12.20 -23.00
CA TYR A 156 5.67 -12.96 -22.20
C TYR A 156 6.19 -13.32 -20.82
N MET A 157 7.51 -13.58 -20.66
CA MET A 157 8.08 -13.92 -19.36
C MET A 157 8.10 -12.72 -18.41
N LYS A 158 8.41 -11.52 -18.91
CA LYS A 158 8.29 -10.29 -18.13
C LYS A 158 6.84 -9.96 -17.78
N TYR A 159 5.91 -10.18 -18.71
CA TYR A 159 4.47 -10.05 -18.44
C TYR A 159 4.06 -10.94 -17.27
N GLN A 160 4.38 -12.23 -17.30
CA GLN A 160 4.04 -13.16 -16.22
C GLN A 160 4.64 -12.74 -14.87
N LYS A 161 5.91 -12.30 -14.87
CA LYS A 161 6.56 -11.79 -13.67
C LYS A 161 5.88 -10.53 -13.13
N ARG A 162 5.47 -9.61 -14.01
CA ARG A 162 4.75 -8.39 -13.63
C ARG A 162 3.35 -8.70 -13.09
N LEU A 163 2.61 -9.55 -13.78
CA LEU A 163 1.29 -10.00 -13.35
C LEU A 163 1.36 -10.69 -12.00
N LYS A 164 2.32 -11.60 -11.79
CA LYS A 164 2.54 -12.26 -10.50
C LYS A 164 2.83 -11.25 -9.38
N LYS A 165 3.59 -10.19 -9.65
CA LYS A 165 3.86 -9.12 -8.68
C LYS A 165 2.58 -8.38 -8.29
N LEU A 166 1.74 -8.01 -9.26
CA LEU A 166 0.46 -7.34 -9.04
C LEU A 166 -0.54 -8.22 -8.29
N CYS A 167 -0.64 -9.49 -8.70
CA CYS A 167 -1.50 -10.46 -8.02
C CYS A 167 -1.06 -10.72 -6.57
N GLY A 168 0.24 -10.72 -6.29
CA GLY A 168 0.79 -11.03 -4.95
C GLY A 168 0.96 -9.83 -4.02
N ALA A 169 0.61 -8.61 -4.43
CA ALA A 169 0.60 -7.45 -3.54
C ALA A 169 -0.56 -7.55 -2.55
N ALA A 170 -0.31 -7.32 -1.26
CA ALA A 170 -1.35 -7.38 -0.24
C ALA A 170 -2.48 -6.36 -0.54
N LEU A 171 -2.10 -5.18 -1.04
CA LEU A 171 -3.03 -4.17 -1.49
C LEU A 171 -2.66 -3.73 -2.92
N LEU A 172 -3.62 -3.82 -3.84
CA LEU A 172 -3.55 -3.22 -5.17
C LEU A 172 -4.50 -2.04 -5.23
N ILE A 173 -4.04 -0.89 -5.70
CA ILE A 173 -4.85 0.31 -5.91
C ILE A 173 -4.92 0.57 -7.41
N LEU A 174 -6.14 0.54 -7.96
CA LEU A 174 -6.45 0.86 -9.34
C LEU A 174 -7.19 2.21 -9.37
N ASP A 175 -6.45 3.26 -9.63
CA ASP A 175 -7.00 4.62 -9.72
C ASP A 175 -7.48 4.91 -11.13
N ASP A 176 -8.44 5.85 -11.28
CA ASP A 176 -9.09 6.21 -12.54
C ASP A 176 -9.69 4.99 -13.28
N PHE A 177 -10.31 4.10 -12.52
CA PHE A 177 -10.88 2.87 -13.03
C PHE A 177 -12.05 3.18 -13.97
N LEU A 178 -11.96 2.67 -15.22
CA LEU A 178 -12.93 2.89 -16.28
C LEU A 178 -13.20 4.40 -16.50
N LEU A 179 -12.17 5.22 -16.52
CA LEU A 179 -12.28 6.62 -16.92
C LEU A 179 -12.74 6.71 -18.38
N HIS A 180 -12.16 5.87 -19.23
CA HIS A 180 -12.55 5.66 -20.62
C HIS A 180 -13.08 4.22 -20.84
N THR A 181 -13.77 4.03 -21.94
CA THR A 181 -14.28 2.71 -22.34
C THR A 181 -13.11 1.82 -22.78
N LEU A 182 -13.02 0.61 -22.23
CA LEU A 182 -12.09 -0.39 -22.72
C LEU A 182 -12.58 -0.93 -24.07
N SER A 183 -11.82 -0.67 -25.11
CA SER A 183 -12.12 -1.08 -26.49
C SER A 183 -11.25 -2.24 -26.99
N ASP A 184 -10.19 -2.58 -26.25
CA ASP A 184 -9.29 -3.68 -26.58
C ASP A 184 -9.63 -4.92 -25.73
N GLU A 185 -10.00 -6.01 -26.41
CA GLU A 185 -10.32 -7.29 -25.76
C GLU A 185 -9.17 -7.82 -24.90
N ARG A 186 -7.92 -7.48 -25.23
CA ARG A 186 -6.74 -7.90 -24.49
C ARG A 186 -6.69 -7.23 -23.12
N GLU A 187 -7.08 -5.95 -23.03
CA GLU A 187 -7.17 -5.19 -21.76
C GLU A 187 -8.25 -5.80 -20.86
N VAL A 188 -9.43 -6.09 -21.42
CA VAL A 188 -10.53 -6.72 -20.67
C VAL A 188 -10.11 -8.07 -20.12
N LYS A 189 -9.45 -8.93 -20.94
CA LYS A 189 -8.95 -10.23 -20.49
C LYS A 189 -7.90 -10.12 -19.38
N ILE A 190 -6.99 -9.14 -19.47
CA ILE A 190 -5.96 -8.92 -18.46
C ILE A 190 -6.58 -8.40 -17.17
N LEU A 191 -7.51 -7.44 -17.24
CA LEU A 191 -8.21 -6.92 -16.08
C LEU A 191 -9.00 -8.02 -15.36
N PHE A 192 -9.74 -8.83 -16.12
CA PHE A 192 -10.48 -9.97 -15.59
C PHE A 192 -9.55 -10.95 -14.90
N GLU A 193 -8.45 -11.38 -15.55
CA GLU A 193 -7.45 -12.29 -15.00
C GLU A 193 -6.84 -11.75 -13.70
N LEU A 194 -6.51 -10.46 -13.66
CA LEU A 194 -5.95 -9.80 -12.49
C LEU A 194 -6.94 -9.81 -11.31
N MET A 195 -8.18 -9.42 -11.54
CA MET A 195 -9.21 -9.37 -10.50
C MET A 195 -9.59 -10.77 -10.00
N GLU A 196 -9.66 -11.76 -10.90
CA GLU A 196 -9.96 -13.14 -10.54
C GLU A 196 -8.87 -13.75 -9.67
N LYS A 197 -7.61 -13.71 -10.10
CA LYS A 197 -6.47 -14.25 -9.34
C LYS A 197 -6.36 -13.62 -7.96
N ARG A 198 -6.60 -12.32 -7.82
CA ARG A 198 -6.56 -11.66 -6.53
C ARG A 198 -7.71 -12.09 -5.61
N CYS A 199 -8.90 -12.28 -6.19
CA CYS A 199 -10.06 -12.79 -5.45
C CYS A 199 -9.84 -14.23 -4.97
N GLU A 200 -9.26 -15.10 -5.81
CA GLU A 200 -8.96 -16.51 -5.44
C GLU A 200 -8.01 -16.63 -4.24
N ILE A 201 -7.02 -15.76 -4.16
CA ILE A 201 -6.05 -15.75 -3.05
C ILE A 201 -6.40 -14.76 -1.94
N ASN A 202 -7.61 -14.20 -1.97
CA ASN A 202 -8.19 -13.33 -0.96
C ASN A 202 -7.31 -12.10 -0.64
N LEU A 203 -6.88 -11.37 -1.67
CA LEU A 203 -6.10 -10.13 -1.52
C LEU A 203 -6.91 -8.90 -1.91
N SER A 204 -6.75 -7.85 -1.11
CA SER A 204 -7.54 -6.62 -1.21
C SER A 204 -7.18 -5.75 -2.40
N THR A 205 -8.20 -5.21 -3.05
CA THR A 205 -8.08 -4.23 -4.14
C THR A 205 -8.89 -2.99 -3.82
N ILE A 206 -8.28 -1.81 -3.93
CA ILE A 206 -8.98 -0.52 -3.95
C ILE A 206 -9.21 -0.12 -5.41
N ILE A 207 -10.43 0.26 -5.72
CA ILE A 207 -10.82 0.76 -7.04
C ILE A 207 -11.39 2.17 -6.88
N CYS A 208 -10.82 3.16 -7.58
CA CYS A 208 -11.34 4.52 -7.61
C CYS A 208 -11.98 4.80 -8.96
N SER A 209 -13.26 5.14 -8.99
CA SER A 209 -13.97 5.44 -10.23
C SER A 209 -14.82 6.70 -10.12
N GLN A 210 -14.89 7.44 -11.23
CA GLN A 210 -15.82 8.55 -11.40
C GLN A 210 -17.17 8.07 -11.95
N ARG A 211 -17.24 6.82 -12.40
CA ARG A 211 -18.41 6.21 -13.01
C ARG A 211 -19.18 5.39 -12.01
N ASP A 212 -20.49 5.49 -12.07
CA ASP A 212 -21.35 4.61 -11.30
C ASP A 212 -21.16 3.16 -11.76
N PRO A 213 -21.08 2.19 -10.83
CA PRO A 213 -20.92 0.79 -11.17
C PRO A 213 -21.96 0.23 -12.14
N SER A 214 -23.16 0.78 -12.16
CA SER A 214 -24.23 0.38 -13.12
C SER A 214 -23.86 0.66 -14.59
N SER A 215 -22.96 1.63 -14.84
CA SER A 215 -22.48 1.98 -16.17
C SER A 215 -21.30 1.13 -16.66
N TRP A 216 -20.66 0.37 -15.79
CA TRP A 216 -19.40 -0.34 -16.12
C TRP A 216 -19.58 -1.42 -17.20
N SER A 217 -20.77 -2.05 -17.25
CA SER A 217 -21.05 -3.06 -18.30
C SER A 217 -20.97 -2.50 -19.72
N SER A 218 -21.44 -1.27 -19.92
CA SER A 218 -21.35 -0.60 -21.22
C SER A 218 -19.94 -0.08 -21.55
N MET A 219 -19.10 0.05 -20.54
CA MET A 219 -17.72 0.53 -20.67
C MET A 219 -16.70 -0.60 -20.88
N ILE A 220 -17.09 -1.85 -20.72
CA ILE A 220 -16.24 -3.04 -20.93
C ILE A 220 -16.73 -3.78 -22.17
N MET A 221 -16.47 -3.23 -23.37
CA MET A 221 -16.77 -3.82 -24.68
C MET A 221 -18.21 -4.39 -24.82
N ASN A 222 -19.17 -3.94 -24.06
CA ASN A 222 -20.49 -4.54 -23.90
C ASN A 222 -20.50 -6.04 -23.55
N ASP A 223 -19.38 -6.56 -23.04
CA ASP A 223 -19.29 -7.90 -22.46
C ASP A 223 -19.90 -7.91 -21.06
N ALA A 224 -21.20 -8.16 -20.99
CA ALA A 224 -21.95 -8.17 -19.74
C ALA A 224 -21.43 -9.25 -18.76
N VAL A 225 -20.85 -10.34 -19.24
CA VAL A 225 -20.35 -11.43 -18.39
C VAL A 225 -19.08 -11.00 -17.67
N SER A 226 -18.07 -10.55 -18.40
CA SER A 226 -16.81 -10.05 -17.82
C SER A 226 -17.05 -8.81 -16.97
N ALA A 227 -17.88 -7.87 -17.42
CA ALA A 227 -18.22 -6.68 -16.68
C ALA A 227 -18.91 -7.00 -15.34
N ASN A 228 -19.90 -7.88 -15.32
CA ASN A 228 -20.57 -8.31 -14.10
C ASN A 228 -19.63 -9.05 -13.13
N ALA A 229 -18.72 -9.86 -13.67
CA ALA A 229 -17.73 -10.55 -12.85
C ALA A 229 -16.73 -9.58 -12.19
N ILE A 230 -16.25 -8.58 -12.93
CA ILE A 230 -15.38 -7.50 -12.41
C ILE A 230 -16.15 -6.66 -11.39
N LEU A 231 -17.37 -6.24 -11.72
CA LEU A 231 -18.24 -5.45 -10.86
C LEU A 231 -18.48 -6.13 -9.51
N LYS A 232 -18.90 -7.39 -9.52
CA LYS A 232 -19.14 -8.16 -8.28
C LYS A 232 -17.91 -8.25 -7.40
N ARG A 233 -16.71 -8.39 -7.99
CA ARG A 233 -15.46 -8.45 -7.23
C ARG A 233 -15.09 -7.08 -6.67
N ALA A 234 -15.25 -6.04 -7.45
CA ALA A 234 -14.90 -4.67 -7.10
C ALA A 234 -15.76 -4.11 -5.96
N THR A 235 -17.07 -4.36 -5.99
CA THR A 235 -18.05 -3.74 -5.06
C THR A 235 -18.55 -4.69 -3.95
N LYS A 236 -17.95 -5.87 -3.82
CA LYS A 236 -18.45 -6.94 -2.93
C LYS A 236 -18.47 -6.55 -1.45
N HIS A 237 -17.54 -5.71 -1.00
CA HIS A 237 -17.34 -5.48 0.44
C HIS A 237 -17.63 -4.03 0.83
N TYR A 238 -16.68 -3.13 0.62
CA TYR A 238 -16.85 -1.73 0.98
C TYR A 238 -17.06 -0.85 -0.25
N THR A 239 -18.02 0.04 -0.15
CA THR A 239 -18.20 1.13 -1.12
C THR A 239 -18.21 2.45 -0.38
N VAL A 240 -17.31 3.35 -0.74
CA VAL A 240 -17.24 4.71 -0.24
C VAL A 240 -17.66 5.66 -1.35
N VAL A 241 -18.62 6.51 -1.08
CA VAL A 241 -19.02 7.57 -2.00
C VAL A 241 -18.57 8.91 -1.43
N ILE A 242 -17.72 9.61 -2.17
CA ILE A 242 -17.26 10.94 -1.79
C ILE A 242 -18.12 11.97 -2.55
N LYS A 243 -18.89 12.75 -1.82
CA LYS A 243 -19.76 13.80 -2.38
C LYS A 243 -19.17 15.18 -2.09
N PRO A 244 -19.01 16.04 -3.10
CA PRO A 244 -18.77 17.46 -2.85
C PRO A 244 -20.05 18.06 -2.22
N LYS A 245 -19.89 18.89 -1.20
CA LYS A 245 -20.98 19.72 -0.68
C LYS A 245 -21.09 20.97 -1.54
N ALA A 246 -22.31 21.36 -1.88
CA ALA A 246 -22.51 22.64 -2.57
C ALA A 246 -22.01 23.77 -1.66
N VAL A 247 -21.14 24.62 -2.19
CA VAL A 247 -20.78 25.87 -1.52
C VAL A 247 -22.03 26.74 -1.55
N THR A 248 -22.69 26.86 -0.39
CA THR A 248 -23.80 27.80 -0.20
C THR A 248 -23.29 29.22 -0.08
#